data_788cc0e1998bafdc126a81d0dab33d0e
#
_entry.id   788cc0e1998bafdc126a81d0dab33d0e
#
_cell.length_a   1.000
_cell.length_b   1.000
_cell.length_c   1.000
_cell.angle_alpha   90.00
_cell.angle_beta   90.00
_cell.angle_gamma   90.00
#
_symmetry.space_group_name_H-M   'P 1'
#
loop_
_entity.id
_entity.type
_entity.pdbx_description
1 polymer ?
#
loop_
_entity_poly.entity_id
_entity_poly.type
_entity_poly.pdbx_seq_one_letter_code
_entity_poly.pdbx_strand_id
1 'polypeptide(L)'
;MEWLYIACIGVSGFGLVVITLMIPIGVFMRYAMNNPQSWPEPAAVVLMVMLSFLGGAAVYRANVHVAVEALLNAVSSATRRVMVWGVDACVGATALFMIFYGIQLCITTRFQTMAEFPWLSVAFVYAPIPLSGLITLLFLIERVWIGSPPKTSVMYLDGATELE
;
A
#
# COMPACT_ATOMS: atom_id res chain seq x y z
N MET A 1 0.74 8.19 -15.06
CA MET A 1 0.52 7.75 -13.67
C MET A 1 -0.37 6.49 -13.54
N GLU A 2 -1.16 6.16 -14.55
CA GLU A 2 -2.07 4.99 -14.53
C GLU A 2 -1.32 3.65 -14.40
N TRP A 3 -0.25 3.47 -15.15
CA TRP A 3 0.59 2.27 -15.07
C TRP A 3 1.19 2.02 -13.68
N LEU A 4 1.59 3.08 -12.98
CA LEU A 4 2.12 2.96 -11.62
C LEU A 4 1.04 2.50 -10.64
N TYR A 5 -0.18 3.01 -10.80
CA TYR A 5 -1.34 2.61 -10.03
C TYR A 5 -1.69 1.13 -10.25
N ILE A 6 -1.79 0.70 -11.53
CA ILE A 6 -2.06 -0.69 -11.89
C ILE A 6 -0.96 -1.62 -11.35
N ALA A 7 0.31 -1.19 -11.43
CA ALA A 7 1.42 -1.95 -10.88
C ALA A 7 1.30 -2.12 -9.35
N CYS A 8 0.96 -1.05 -8.61
CA CYS A 8 0.77 -1.12 -7.16
C CYS A 8 -0.38 -2.07 -6.78
N ILE A 9 -1.51 -2.01 -7.48
CA ILE A 9 -2.64 -2.93 -7.26
C ILE A 9 -2.24 -4.37 -7.61
N GLY A 10 -1.59 -4.57 -8.75
CA GLY A 10 -1.16 -5.89 -9.20
C GLY A 10 -0.20 -6.56 -8.22
N VAL A 11 0.82 -5.83 -7.76
CA VAL A 11 1.78 -6.33 -6.77
C VAL A 11 1.09 -6.63 -5.44
N SER A 12 0.19 -5.73 -4.98
CA SER A 12 -0.54 -5.93 -3.73
C SER A 12 -1.51 -7.11 -3.84
N GLY A 13 -2.27 -7.22 -4.92
CA GLY A 13 -3.18 -8.33 -5.16
C GLY A 13 -2.46 -9.67 -5.27
N PHE A 14 -1.35 -9.71 -6.01
CA PHE A 14 -0.51 -10.91 -6.10
C PHE A 14 0.05 -11.32 -4.72
N GLY A 15 0.56 -10.34 -3.95
CA GLY A 15 1.03 -10.58 -2.58
C GLY A 15 -0.05 -11.18 -1.69
N LEU A 16 -1.28 -10.68 -1.78
CA LEU A 16 -2.43 -11.20 -1.03
C LEU A 16 -2.73 -12.66 -1.37
N VAL A 17 -2.75 -13.01 -2.65
CA VAL A 17 -2.99 -14.39 -3.11
C VAL A 17 -1.88 -15.32 -2.59
N VAL A 18 -0.61 -14.88 -2.70
CA VAL A 18 0.53 -15.67 -2.21
C VAL A 18 0.45 -15.91 -0.70
N ILE A 19 0.13 -14.88 0.10
CA ILE A 19 -0.04 -15.03 1.55
C ILE A 19 -1.17 -16.01 1.86
N THR A 20 -2.32 -15.87 1.17
CA THR A 20 -3.50 -16.70 1.38
C THR A 20 -3.24 -18.17 1.07
N LEU A 21 -2.38 -18.47 0.12
CA LEU A 21 -1.98 -19.85 -0.20
C LEU A 21 -0.86 -20.36 0.72
N MET A 22 0.10 -19.51 1.06
CA MET A 22 1.30 -19.89 1.81
C MET A 22 0.99 -20.26 3.26
N ILE A 23 0.10 -19.51 3.93
CA ILE A 23 -0.23 -19.78 5.34
C ILE A 23 -0.90 -21.14 5.54
N PRO A 24 -1.94 -21.53 4.79
CA PRO A 24 -2.54 -22.87 4.91
C PRO A 24 -1.55 -24.00 4.55
N ILE A 25 -0.68 -23.80 3.56
CA ILE A 25 0.36 -24.78 3.22
C ILE A 25 1.33 -24.97 4.38
N GLY A 26 1.78 -23.88 5.01
CA GLY A 26 2.66 -23.93 6.19
C GLY A 26 2.01 -24.66 7.37
N VAL A 27 0.73 -24.41 7.63
CA VAL A 27 -0.06 -25.10 8.66
C VAL A 27 -0.20 -26.58 8.33
N PHE A 28 -0.53 -26.92 7.09
CA PHE A 28 -0.66 -28.31 6.64
C PHE A 28 0.67 -29.09 6.81
N MET A 29 1.78 -28.51 6.38
CA MET A 29 3.10 -29.10 6.54
C MET A 29 3.45 -29.35 8.00
N ARG A 30 3.12 -28.40 8.89
CA ARG A 30 3.39 -28.50 10.33
C ARG A 30 2.58 -29.62 11.00
N TYR A 31 1.27 -29.71 10.73
CA TYR A 31 0.37 -30.56 11.47
C TYR A 31 0.08 -31.90 10.77
N ALA A 32 0.02 -31.95 9.44
CA ALA A 32 -0.30 -33.18 8.71
C ALA A 32 0.96 -33.97 8.31
N MET A 33 2.02 -33.27 7.93
CA MET A 33 3.28 -33.90 7.49
C MET A 33 4.34 -33.98 8.60
N ASN A 34 4.05 -33.43 9.78
CA ASN A 34 4.96 -33.37 10.92
C ASN A 34 6.37 -32.82 10.57
N ASN A 35 6.43 -31.92 9.56
CA ASN A 35 7.62 -31.28 9.05
C ASN A 35 7.49 -29.75 9.16
N PRO A 36 7.81 -29.16 10.34
CA PRO A 36 7.65 -27.72 10.55
C PRO A 36 8.65 -26.94 9.72
N GLN A 37 8.13 -26.11 8.83
CA GLN A 37 8.94 -25.13 8.07
C GLN A 37 8.96 -23.81 8.82
N SER A 38 10.13 -23.17 8.94
CA SER A 38 10.30 -21.87 9.64
C SER A 38 10.10 -20.66 8.73
N TRP A 39 10.20 -20.81 7.42
CA TRP A 39 10.20 -19.72 6.45
C TRP A 39 8.83 -19.13 6.05
N PRO A 40 7.67 -19.86 6.11
CA PRO A 40 6.39 -19.31 5.61
C PRO A 40 5.89 -18.11 6.42
N GLU A 41 6.03 -18.14 7.74
CA GLU A 41 5.59 -17.05 8.61
C GLU A 41 6.37 -15.75 8.36
N PRO A 42 7.72 -15.72 8.36
CA PRO A 42 8.50 -14.54 8.03
C PRO A 42 8.29 -14.04 6.60
N ALA A 43 8.14 -14.95 5.63
CA ALA A 43 7.84 -14.57 4.25
C ALA A 43 6.46 -13.89 4.13
N ALA A 44 5.45 -14.38 4.84
CA ALA A 44 4.13 -13.75 4.88
C ALA A 44 4.19 -12.33 5.48
N VAL A 45 5.01 -12.10 6.52
CA VAL A 45 5.21 -10.77 7.11
C VAL A 45 5.82 -9.80 6.09
N VAL A 46 6.84 -10.23 5.34
CA VAL A 46 7.46 -9.41 4.28
C VAL A 46 6.43 -9.01 3.23
N LEU A 47 5.65 -9.97 2.74
CA LEU A 47 4.59 -9.72 1.76
C LEU A 47 3.49 -8.82 2.32
N MET A 48 3.13 -8.98 3.60
CA MET A 48 2.14 -8.14 4.28
C MET A 48 2.61 -6.68 4.37
N VAL A 49 3.89 -6.43 4.66
CA VAL A 49 4.48 -5.09 4.64
C VAL A 49 4.39 -4.49 3.23
N MET A 50 4.79 -5.24 2.20
CA MET A 50 4.69 -4.79 0.81
C MET A 50 3.25 -4.46 0.41
N LEU A 51 2.31 -5.36 0.69
CA LEU A 51 0.88 -5.17 0.42
C LEU A 51 0.33 -3.92 1.12
N SER A 52 0.65 -3.73 2.40
CA SER A 52 0.10 -2.63 3.20
C SER A 52 0.58 -1.27 2.68
N PHE A 53 1.85 -1.13 2.39
CA PHE A 53 2.42 0.15 1.96
C PHE A 53 2.11 0.47 0.50
N LEU A 54 2.32 -0.47 -0.43
CA LEU A 54 2.03 -0.25 -1.85
C LEU A 54 0.52 -0.19 -2.12
N GLY A 55 -0.26 -1.05 -1.46
CA GLY A 55 -1.71 -1.01 -1.52
C GLY A 55 -2.27 0.28 -0.96
N GLY A 56 -1.74 0.76 0.19
CA GLY A 56 -2.12 2.05 0.76
C GLY A 56 -1.90 3.24 -0.18
N ALA A 57 -0.77 3.27 -0.90
CA ALA A 57 -0.50 4.28 -1.91
C ALA A 57 -1.51 4.22 -3.08
N ALA A 58 -1.90 3.02 -3.52
CA ALA A 58 -2.91 2.83 -4.55
C ALA A 58 -4.31 3.28 -4.07
N VAL A 59 -4.70 2.92 -2.84
CA VAL A 59 -5.98 3.33 -2.23
C VAL A 59 -6.06 4.85 -2.11
N TYR A 60 -4.96 5.53 -1.78
CA TYR A 60 -4.93 6.99 -1.74
C TYR A 60 -5.24 7.60 -3.12
N ARG A 61 -4.61 7.10 -4.20
CA ARG A 61 -4.89 7.59 -5.57
C ARG A 61 -6.33 7.32 -5.99
N ALA A 62 -6.86 6.19 -5.58
CA ALA A 62 -8.22 5.78 -5.87
C ALA A 62 -9.30 6.66 -5.24
N ASN A 63 -8.92 7.54 -4.31
CA ASN A 63 -9.85 8.43 -3.60
C ASN A 63 -10.99 7.69 -2.86
N VAL A 64 -10.77 6.42 -2.48
CA VAL A 64 -11.79 5.52 -1.88
C VAL A 64 -12.05 5.82 -0.40
N HIS A 65 -11.79 7.04 0.06
CA HIS A 65 -12.21 7.43 1.41
C HIS A 65 -13.69 7.82 1.40
N VAL A 66 -14.57 6.82 1.23
CA VAL A 66 -16.03 6.99 1.24
C VAL A 66 -16.52 7.75 2.47
N ALA A 67 -15.91 7.53 3.63
CA ALA A 67 -16.21 8.25 4.86
C ALA A 67 -15.90 9.75 4.77
N VAL A 68 -14.80 10.10 4.10
CA VAL A 68 -14.41 11.51 3.87
C VAL A 68 -15.37 12.16 2.85
N GLU A 69 -15.77 11.43 1.82
CA GLU A 69 -16.71 11.95 0.81
C GLU A 69 -18.10 12.21 1.40
N ALA A 70 -18.60 11.33 2.25
CA ALA A 70 -19.85 11.52 2.99
C ALA A 70 -19.79 12.77 3.90
N LEU A 71 -18.67 12.98 4.59
CA LEU A 71 -18.45 14.15 5.44
C LEU A 71 -18.34 15.43 4.61
N LEU A 72 -17.63 15.40 3.48
CA LEU A 72 -17.46 16.53 2.58
C LEU A 72 -18.75 16.97 1.92
N ASN A 73 -19.71 16.06 1.73
CA ASN A 73 -21.04 16.37 1.19
C ASN A 73 -21.99 17.00 2.23
N ALA A 74 -21.69 16.83 3.53
CA ALA A 74 -22.47 17.40 4.64
C ALA A 74 -22.02 18.82 5.04
N VAL A 75 -20.92 19.33 4.49
CA VAL A 75 -20.29 20.59 4.92
C VAL A 75 -20.34 21.66 3.84
N SER A 76 -20.32 22.96 4.23
CA SER A 76 -20.34 24.09 3.29
C SER A 76 -19.13 24.09 2.34
N SER A 77 -19.27 24.66 1.15
CA SER A 77 -18.22 24.69 0.10
C SER A 77 -16.89 25.31 0.56
N ALA A 78 -16.92 26.29 1.44
CA ALA A 78 -15.72 26.91 1.99
C ALA A 78 -14.98 25.97 2.94
N THR A 79 -15.70 25.34 3.87
CA THR A 79 -15.14 24.36 4.82
C THR A 79 -14.63 23.12 4.11
N ARG A 80 -15.31 22.65 3.06
CA ARG A 80 -14.88 21.54 2.21
C ARG A 80 -13.49 21.79 1.62
N ARG A 81 -13.24 23.00 1.10
CA ARG A 81 -11.93 23.35 0.53
C ARG A 81 -10.83 23.30 1.57
N VAL A 82 -11.05 23.87 2.75
CA VAL A 82 -10.06 23.83 3.85
C VAL A 82 -9.78 22.41 4.31
N MET A 83 -10.81 21.56 4.42
CA MET A 83 -10.64 20.15 4.79
C MET A 83 -9.82 19.36 3.77
N VAL A 84 -10.09 19.55 2.47
CA VAL A 84 -9.32 18.88 1.40
C VAL A 84 -7.84 19.28 1.46
N TRP A 85 -7.54 20.58 1.58
CA TRP A 85 -6.17 21.05 1.74
C TRP A 85 -5.51 20.52 3.02
N GLY A 86 -6.24 20.42 4.11
CA GLY A 86 -5.76 19.83 5.36
C GLY A 86 -5.38 18.36 5.21
N VAL A 87 -6.23 17.57 4.54
CA VAL A 87 -5.96 16.16 4.25
C VAL A 87 -4.73 16.01 3.35
N ASP A 88 -4.65 16.78 2.27
CA ASP A 88 -3.53 16.72 1.34
C ASP A 88 -2.21 17.13 2.03
N ALA A 89 -2.24 18.11 2.93
CA ALA A 89 -1.09 18.50 3.74
C ALA A 89 -0.65 17.37 4.71
N CYS A 90 -1.60 16.72 5.38
CA CYS A 90 -1.31 15.59 6.27
C CYS A 90 -0.72 14.40 5.50
N VAL A 91 -1.29 14.07 4.35
CA VAL A 91 -0.77 12.98 3.48
C VAL A 91 0.63 13.33 2.99
N GLY A 92 0.87 14.57 2.56
CA GLY A 92 2.18 15.04 2.13
C GLY A 92 3.23 14.96 3.26
N ALA A 93 2.87 15.40 4.46
CA ALA A 93 3.74 15.29 5.63
C ALA A 93 4.07 13.83 5.96
N THR A 94 3.07 12.94 5.93
CA THR A 94 3.26 11.50 6.15
C THR A 94 4.15 10.88 5.08
N ALA A 95 3.94 11.20 3.81
CA ALA A 95 4.76 10.70 2.71
C ALA A 95 6.23 11.14 2.84
N LEU A 96 6.49 12.41 3.18
CA LEU A 96 7.83 12.91 3.44
C LEU A 96 8.47 12.20 4.65
N PHE A 97 7.73 12.02 5.73
CA PHE A 97 8.18 11.26 6.89
C PHE A 97 8.58 9.84 6.52
N MET A 98 7.75 9.13 5.74
CA MET A 98 8.03 7.77 5.26
C MET A 98 9.28 7.71 4.39
N ILE A 99 9.51 8.69 3.52
CA ILE A 99 10.71 8.77 2.70
C ILE A 99 11.94 8.96 3.57
N PHE A 100 11.96 9.98 4.43
CA PHE A 100 13.11 10.32 5.26
C PHE A 100 13.50 9.21 6.22
N TYR A 101 12.56 8.79 7.06
CA TYR A 101 12.81 7.75 8.06
C TYR A 101 12.89 6.35 7.44
N GLY A 102 12.19 6.08 6.36
CA GLY A 102 12.28 4.82 5.62
C GLY A 102 13.66 4.62 5.00
N ILE A 103 14.24 5.65 4.41
CA ILE A 103 15.61 5.59 3.88
C ILE A 103 16.61 5.38 5.02
N GLN A 104 16.48 6.12 6.13
CA GLN A 104 17.34 5.96 7.28
C GLN A 104 17.25 4.54 7.87
N LEU A 105 16.05 3.98 7.96
CA LEU A 105 15.81 2.62 8.42
C LEU A 105 16.49 1.59 7.49
N CYS A 106 16.35 1.74 6.18
CA CYS A 106 17.00 0.86 5.20
C CYS A 106 18.54 0.92 5.32
N ILE A 107 19.12 2.12 5.52
CA ILE A 107 20.55 2.28 5.68
C ILE A 107 21.05 1.60 6.97
N THR A 108 20.32 1.77 8.07
CA THR A 108 20.69 1.19 9.37
C THR A 108 20.61 -0.32 9.39
N THR A 109 19.61 -0.90 8.68
CA THR A 109 19.35 -2.34 8.68
C THR A 109 20.02 -3.10 7.53
N ARG A 110 20.78 -2.40 6.66
CA ARG A 110 21.38 -3.02 5.45
C ARG A 110 22.31 -4.21 5.71
N PHE A 111 22.97 -4.22 6.86
CA PHE A 111 23.88 -5.28 7.25
C PHE A 111 23.23 -6.37 8.13
N GLN A 112 21.96 -6.17 8.48
CA GLN A 112 21.20 -7.18 9.21
C GLN A 112 20.56 -8.15 8.23
N THR A 113 20.65 -9.44 8.53
CA THR A 113 20.01 -10.51 7.75
C THR A 113 18.92 -11.17 8.57
N MET A 114 17.89 -11.70 7.90
CA MET A 114 16.85 -12.48 8.55
C MET A 114 17.40 -13.88 8.89
N ALA A 115 17.04 -14.42 10.06
CA ALA A 115 17.48 -15.74 10.48
C ALA A 115 17.03 -16.86 9.52
N GLU A 116 15.82 -16.73 8.97
CA GLU A 116 15.22 -17.68 8.03
C GLU A 116 15.71 -17.50 6.59
N PHE A 117 16.18 -16.29 6.25
CA PHE A 117 16.70 -15.93 4.93
C PHE A 117 18.04 -15.20 5.05
N PRO A 118 19.15 -15.92 5.29
CA PRO A 118 20.47 -15.29 5.50
C PRO A 118 20.99 -14.48 4.29
N TRP A 119 20.44 -14.75 3.10
CA TRP A 119 20.74 -14.02 1.86
C TRP A 119 19.91 -12.74 1.68
N LEU A 120 18.83 -12.57 2.48
CA LEU A 120 17.95 -11.42 2.39
C LEU A 120 18.29 -10.40 3.50
N SER A 121 18.67 -9.19 3.09
CA SER A 121 18.88 -8.10 4.04
C SER A 121 17.54 -7.60 4.58
N VAL A 122 17.50 -7.31 5.86
CA VAL A 122 16.33 -6.67 6.52
C VAL A 122 15.97 -5.32 5.87
N ALA A 123 16.95 -4.63 5.30
CA ALA A 123 16.70 -3.41 4.53
C ALA A 123 15.73 -3.62 3.35
N PHE A 124 15.76 -4.79 2.71
CA PHE A 124 14.85 -5.11 1.62
C PHE A 124 13.40 -5.24 2.10
N VAL A 125 13.20 -5.74 3.31
CA VAL A 125 11.87 -5.83 3.95
C VAL A 125 11.27 -4.44 4.20
N TYR A 126 12.12 -3.46 4.55
CA TYR A 126 11.69 -2.09 4.81
C TYR A 126 11.70 -1.18 3.57
N ALA A 127 12.28 -1.61 2.45
CA ALA A 127 12.29 -0.86 1.19
C ALA A 127 10.88 -0.43 0.67
N PRO A 128 9.79 -1.18 0.87
CA PRO A 128 8.46 -0.73 0.51
C PRO A 128 8.02 0.56 1.20
N ILE A 129 8.55 0.90 2.39
CA ILE A 129 8.18 2.10 3.14
C ILE A 129 8.58 3.38 2.38
N PRO A 130 9.88 3.63 2.10
CA PRO A 130 10.26 4.83 1.35
C PRO A 130 9.73 4.82 -0.09
N LEU A 131 9.60 3.63 -0.71
CA LEU A 131 9.06 3.50 -2.05
C LEU A 131 7.59 3.93 -2.12
N SER A 132 6.76 3.45 -1.19
CA SER A 132 5.35 3.83 -1.11
C SER A 132 5.18 5.31 -0.74
N GLY A 133 6.04 5.85 0.12
CA GLY A 133 6.08 7.28 0.43
C GLY A 133 6.32 8.12 -0.82
N LEU A 134 7.27 7.71 -1.67
CA LEU A 134 7.59 8.39 -2.93
C LEU A 134 6.42 8.28 -3.92
N ILE A 135 5.80 7.10 -4.05
CA ILE A 135 4.63 6.89 -4.91
C ILE A 135 3.45 7.75 -4.44
N THR A 136 3.19 7.77 -3.13
CA THR A 136 2.12 8.60 -2.55
C THR A 136 2.36 10.09 -2.79
N LEU A 137 3.61 10.54 -2.67
CA LEU A 137 3.98 11.93 -2.97
C LEU A 137 3.74 12.27 -4.45
N LEU A 138 4.09 11.37 -5.37
CA LEU A 138 3.83 11.55 -6.80
C LEU A 138 2.32 11.65 -7.09
N PHE A 139 1.50 10.81 -6.46
CA PHE A 139 0.05 10.88 -6.60
C PHE A 139 -0.54 12.15 -5.98
N LEU A 140 0.03 12.63 -4.87
CA LEU A 140 -0.36 13.92 -4.29
C LEU A 140 -0.07 15.09 -5.24
N ILE A 141 1.12 15.11 -5.86
CA ILE A 141 1.49 16.13 -6.84
C ILE A 141 0.55 16.07 -8.06
N GLU A 142 0.27 14.87 -8.60
CA GLU A 142 -0.70 14.68 -9.68
C GLU A 142 -2.06 15.28 -9.30
N ARG A 143 -2.55 15.00 -8.11
CA ARG A 143 -3.84 15.48 -7.61
C ARG A 143 -3.90 17.01 -7.46
N VAL A 144 -2.83 17.62 -6.94
CA VAL A 144 -2.76 19.08 -6.72
C VAL A 144 -2.63 19.84 -8.04
N TRP A 145 -1.91 19.30 -9.04
CA TRP A 145 -1.64 19.98 -10.31
C TRP A 145 -2.70 19.73 -11.38
N ILE A 146 -3.18 18.50 -11.50
CA ILE A 146 -4.09 18.07 -12.59
C ILE A 146 -5.54 17.98 -12.09
N GLY A 147 -5.76 17.97 -10.77
CA GLY A 147 -7.05 17.71 -10.14
C GLY A 147 -7.28 16.21 -9.89
N SER A 148 -8.48 15.87 -9.45
CA SER A 148 -8.84 14.47 -9.17
C SER A 148 -8.64 13.62 -10.41
N PRO A 149 -7.85 12.54 -10.37
CA PRO A 149 -7.61 11.69 -11.53
C PRO A 149 -8.95 11.11 -12.04
N PRO A 150 -9.06 10.85 -13.36
CA PRO A 150 -10.26 10.24 -13.92
C PRO A 150 -10.48 8.88 -13.25
N LYS A 151 -11.75 8.57 -12.97
CA LYS A 151 -12.16 7.30 -12.37
C LYS A 151 -11.72 6.15 -13.29
N THR A 152 -10.71 5.41 -12.90
CA THR A 152 -10.16 4.32 -13.71
C THR A 152 -11.14 3.15 -13.70
N SER A 153 -11.41 2.57 -14.86
CA SER A 153 -12.38 1.46 -15.09
C SER A 153 -12.20 0.24 -14.17
N VAL A 154 -10.99 0.01 -13.66
CA VAL A 154 -10.70 -1.09 -12.73
C VAL A 154 -11.43 -0.96 -11.38
N MET A 155 -11.83 0.26 -11.00
CA MET A 155 -12.54 0.51 -9.73
C MET A 155 -14.06 0.47 -9.84
N TYR A 156 -14.58 0.54 -11.04
CA TYR A 156 -16.02 0.70 -11.29
C TYR A 156 -16.61 -0.44 -12.15
N LEU A 157 -16.00 -1.62 -12.12
CA LEU A 157 -16.59 -2.80 -12.76
C LEU A 157 -17.94 -3.20 -12.10
N ASP A 158 -18.21 -2.74 -10.87
CA ASP A 158 -19.48 -3.01 -10.19
C ASP A 158 -20.58 -1.95 -10.46
N GLY A 159 -20.23 -0.78 -10.99
CA GLY A 159 -21.20 0.29 -11.23
C GLY A 159 -21.92 0.25 -12.59
N ALA A 160 -21.49 -0.64 -13.49
CA ALA A 160 -22.07 -0.71 -14.84
C ALA A 160 -23.28 -1.65 -14.94
N THR A 161 -23.59 -2.42 -13.90
CA THR A 161 -24.71 -3.39 -13.89
C THR A 161 -26.01 -2.86 -13.30
N GLU A 162 -26.05 -1.61 -12.82
CA GLU A 162 -27.27 -1.03 -12.24
C GLU A 162 -28.01 -0.04 -13.17
N LEU A 163 -27.66 0.02 -14.45
CA LEU A 163 -28.34 0.90 -15.44
C LEU A 163 -28.95 0.15 -16.63
N GLU A 164 -29.38 -1.12 -16.46
CA GLU A 164 -30.32 -1.78 -17.38
C GLU A 164 -31.61 -2.19 -16.67
#